data_96077f1c5104d17cbb7c6a2b5f79e7ca
#
_entry.id   96077f1c5104d17cbb7c6a2b5f79e7ca
#
_cell.length_a   1.000
_cell.length_b   1.000
_cell.length_c   1.000
_cell.angle_alpha   90.00
_cell.angle_beta   90.00
_cell.angle_gamma   90.00
#
_symmetry.space_group_name_H-M   'P 1'
#
loop_
_entity.id
_entity.type
_entity.pdbx_description
1 polymer ?
#
loop_
_entity_poly.entity_id
_entity_poly.type
_entity_poly.pdbx_seq_one_letter_code
_entity_poly.pdbx_strand_id
1 'polypeptide(L)'
;NLCKEYDVLLLEDVCESMGSKYNDRYLGSFGIASFFSMYFGHHLSTIEGGFINTNDKDLYHLLLMIRSHGWDRDLPKEKQKELRDKYDCTDFNSLYNFYVPGLNVRSTDLQAFIGLRAIDKLDDYAQKRRINFKHYISCLPNNLLELEERRGDFVSNFAIPVLNENRDNIIKDLIEADVEVRPLIAGNMANKPMWYNEKDIPSLPNCELVDRIGFYIP
;
A
#
# COMPACT_ATOMS: atom_id res chain seq x y z
N ASN A 1 -12.60 9.39 -13.58
CA ASN A 1 -13.25 10.53 -14.25
C ASN A 1 -13.20 11.80 -13.38
N LEU A 2 -13.50 11.74 -12.07
CA LEU A 2 -13.46 12.90 -11.17
C LEU A 2 -12.09 13.59 -11.17
N CYS A 3 -10.99 12.83 -11.05
CA CYS A 3 -9.65 13.42 -11.05
C CYS A 3 -9.36 14.25 -12.33
N LYS A 4 -9.84 13.79 -13.48
CA LYS A 4 -9.71 14.54 -14.74
C LYS A 4 -10.62 15.77 -14.79
N GLU A 5 -11.81 15.67 -14.22
CA GLU A 5 -12.79 16.76 -14.16
C GLU A 5 -12.30 17.91 -13.28
N TYR A 6 -11.62 17.58 -12.17
CA TYR A 6 -11.12 18.56 -11.20
C TYR A 6 -9.62 18.87 -11.34
N ASP A 7 -8.97 18.36 -12.39
CA ASP A 7 -7.52 18.51 -12.64
C ASP A 7 -6.66 18.10 -11.42
N VAL A 8 -7.01 16.95 -10.84
CA VAL A 8 -6.32 16.38 -9.67
C VAL A 8 -5.55 15.12 -10.09
N LEU A 9 -4.33 14.99 -9.60
CA LEU A 9 -3.52 13.79 -9.81
C LEU A 9 -4.08 12.60 -9.01
N LEU A 10 -4.20 11.44 -9.66
CA LEU A 10 -4.57 10.19 -9.01
C LEU A 10 -3.29 9.46 -8.60
N LEU A 11 -3.16 9.18 -7.31
CA LEU A 11 -2.18 8.25 -6.74
C LEU A 11 -2.94 7.03 -6.23
N GLU A 12 -2.41 5.83 -6.48
CA GLU A 12 -3.04 4.57 -6.08
C GLU A 12 -2.21 3.91 -4.97
N ASP A 13 -2.78 3.79 -3.77
CA ASP A 13 -2.24 2.93 -2.73
C ASP A 13 -2.78 1.50 -2.93
N VAL A 14 -1.91 0.59 -3.34
CA VAL A 14 -2.21 -0.81 -3.64
C VAL A 14 -1.53 -1.75 -2.64
N CYS A 15 -1.06 -1.21 -1.52
CA CYS A 15 -0.29 -1.97 -0.53
C CYS A 15 -1.03 -3.20 -0.01
N GLU A 16 -2.35 -3.11 0.14
CA GLU A 16 -3.22 -4.20 0.63
C GLU A 16 -4.17 -4.76 -0.43
N SER A 17 -3.94 -4.47 -1.70
CA SER A 17 -4.80 -4.91 -2.81
C SER A 17 -4.04 -5.41 -4.03
N MET A 18 -2.78 -5.82 -3.84
CA MET A 18 -1.95 -6.33 -4.92
C MET A 18 -2.60 -7.54 -5.61
N GLY A 19 -2.67 -7.51 -6.93
CA GLY A 19 -3.35 -8.52 -7.74
C GLY A 19 -4.82 -8.25 -8.00
N SER A 20 -5.44 -7.27 -7.34
CA SER A 20 -6.83 -6.88 -7.59
C SER A 20 -6.97 -6.17 -8.93
N LYS A 21 -8.18 -6.31 -9.52
CA LYS A 21 -8.51 -5.70 -10.82
C LYS A 21 -9.85 -4.96 -10.75
N TYR A 22 -9.92 -3.89 -11.52
CA TYR A 22 -11.15 -3.18 -11.84
C TYR A 22 -11.33 -3.11 -13.36
N ASN A 23 -12.46 -3.61 -13.87
CA ASN A 23 -12.71 -3.75 -15.30
C ASN A 23 -11.54 -4.44 -16.06
N ASP A 24 -11.11 -5.60 -15.58
CA ASP A 24 -10.02 -6.42 -16.12
C ASP A 24 -8.62 -5.77 -16.11
N ARG A 25 -8.46 -4.57 -15.52
CA ARG A 25 -7.18 -3.88 -15.37
C ARG A 25 -6.70 -3.95 -13.92
N TYR A 26 -5.43 -4.25 -13.73
CA TYR A 26 -4.82 -4.27 -12.39
C TYR A 26 -4.90 -2.89 -11.72
N LEU A 27 -5.26 -2.87 -10.44
CA LEU A 27 -5.06 -1.70 -9.58
C LEU A 27 -3.58 -1.32 -9.58
N GLY A 28 -3.32 -0.02 -9.51
CA GLY A 28 -1.97 0.53 -9.68
C GLY A 28 -1.62 0.90 -11.12
N SER A 29 -2.57 0.78 -12.07
CA SER A 29 -2.36 1.11 -13.49
C SER A 29 -3.20 2.30 -13.98
N PHE A 30 -3.94 2.97 -13.10
CA PHE A 30 -4.88 4.05 -13.47
C PHE A 30 -4.32 5.44 -13.21
N GLY A 31 -3.54 5.61 -12.15
CA GLY A 31 -2.98 6.88 -11.70
C GLY A 31 -1.63 7.25 -12.32
N ILE A 32 -1.11 8.41 -11.93
CA ILE A 32 0.24 8.85 -12.32
C ILE A 32 1.32 8.01 -11.63
N ALA A 33 1.04 7.52 -10.42
CA ALA A 33 1.88 6.61 -9.68
C ALA A 33 1.05 5.69 -8.80
N SER A 34 1.62 4.53 -8.47
CA SER A 34 1.05 3.56 -7.55
C SER A 34 2.10 3.03 -6.58
N PHE A 35 1.64 2.73 -5.35
CA PHE A 35 2.47 2.29 -4.24
C PHE A 35 2.14 0.85 -3.87
N PHE A 36 3.17 0.05 -3.66
CA PHE A 36 3.05 -1.35 -3.30
C PHE A 36 3.94 -1.65 -2.10
N SER A 37 3.42 -2.35 -1.13
CA SER A 37 4.18 -2.83 0.01
C SER A 37 4.66 -4.26 -0.20
N MET A 38 5.90 -4.50 0.21
CA MET A 38 6.54 -5.82 0.27
C MET A 38 6.85 -6.20 1.72
N TYR A 39 6.13 -5.61 2.66
CA TYR A 39 6.18 -5.96 4.07
C TYR A 39 5.76 -7.43 4.28
N PHE A 40 6.30 -8.10 5.30
CA PHE A 40 6.12 -9.55 5.46
C PHE A 40 4.65 -10.00 5.61
N GLY A 41 3.77 -9.15 6.13
CA GLY A 41 2.35 -9.41 6.31
C GLY A 41 1.48 -9.13 5.08
N HIS A 42 2.04 -8.63 3.97
CA HIS A 42 1.28 -8.28 2.77
C HIS A 42 1.26 -9.42 1.74
N HIS A 43 0.68 -9.18 0.56
CA HIS A 43 0.45 -10.18 -0.47
C HIS A 43 1.71 -10.89 -0.96
N LEU A 44 2.79 -10.13 -1.14
CA LEU A 44 4.13 -10.63 -1.42
C LEU A 44 5.10 -9.98 -0.45
N SER A 45 6.12 -10.72 -0.03
CA SER A 45 7.06 -10.23 0.97
C SER A 45 8.50 -10.29 0.49
N THR A 46 9.22 -9.22 0.78
CA THR A 46 10.68 -9.16 0.78
C THR A 46 11.23 -8.92 2.19
N ILE A 47 10.47 -9.37 3.22
CA ILE A 47 10.64 -9.11 4.64
C ILE A 47 10.22 -7.68 4.97
N GLU A 48 10.96 -6.72 4.50
CA GLU A 48 10.65 -5.29 4.44
C GLU A 48 10.87 -4.79 3.01
N GLY A 49 10.14 -3.75 2.62
CA GLY A 49 10.32 -3.14 1.31
C GLY A 49 9.02 -2.61 0.72
N GLY A 50 9.16 -2.06 -0.46
CA GLY A 50 8.07 -1.55 -1.26
C GLY A 50 8.60 -1.01 -2.59
N PHE A 51 7.68 -0.72 -3.49
CA PHE A 51 8.04 -0.10 -4.76
C PHE A 51 6.95 0.87 -5.21
N ILE A 52 7.36 1.80 -6.07
CA ILE A 52 6.48 2.77 -6.70
C ILE A 52 6.58 2.55 -8.20
N ASN A 53 5.43 2.42 -8.86
CA ASN A 53 5.34 2.36 -10.31
C ASN A 53 4.84 3.69 -10.86
N THR A 54 5.45 4.13 -11.95
CA THR A 54 4.99 5.28 -12.73
C THR A 54 5.40 5.14 -14.20
N ASN A 55 4.57 5.67 -15.09
CA ASN A 55 4.91 5.84 -16.51
C ASN A 55 5.43 7.26 -16.80
N ASP A 56 5.42 8.17 -15.82
CA ASP A 56 5.96 9.51 -15.94
C ASP A 56 7.48 9.47 -15.71
N LYS A 57 8.24 9.82 -16.75
CA LYS A 57 9.70 9.75 -16.74
C LYS A 57 10.34 10.77 -15.78
N ASP A 58 9.78 11.96 -15.67
CA ASP A 58 10.30 12.99 -14.79
C ASP A 58 10.03 12.65 -13.33
N LEU A 59 8.82 12.15 -13.02
CA LEU A 59 8.50 11.61 -11.70
C LEU A 59 9.40 10.42 -11.35
N TYR A 60 9.66 9.51 -12.28
CA TYR A 60 10.58 8.38 -12.07
C TYR A 60 11.99 8.87 -11.69
N HIS A 61 12.54 9.84 -12.41
CA HIS A 61 13.85 10.41 -12.09
C HIS A 61 13.85 11.10 -10.72
N LEU A 62 12.79 11.84 -10.39
CA LEU A 62 12.65 12.47 -9.10
C LEU A 62 12.60 11.44 -7.96
N LEU A 63 11.86 10.35 -8.13
CA LEU A 63 11.77 9.26 -7.15
C LEU A 63 13.11 8.56 -6.94
N LEU A 64 13.90 8.35 -8.01
CA LEU A 64 15.26 7.81 -7.91
C LEU A 64 16.18 8.70 -7.06
N MET A 65 16.07 10.01 -7.21
CA MET A 65 16.84 10.96 -6.38
C MET A 65 16.35 10.94 -4.92
N ILE A 66 15.02 11.07 -4.70
CA ILE A 66 14.44 11.16 -3.36
C ILE A 66 14.77 9.92 -2.52
N ARG A 67 14.69 8.71 -3.07
CA ARG A 67 14.98 7.49 -2.33
C ARG A 67 16.45 7.38 -1.87
N SER A 68 17.33 8.15 -2.49
CA SER A 68 18.80 8.11 -2.32
C SER A 68 19.35 9.50 -2.03
N HIS A 69 19.00 10.10 -0.92
CA HIS A 69 19.53 11.37 -0.41
C HIS A 69 19.31 12.60 -1.30
N GLY A 70 18.69 12.48 -2.47
CA GLY A 70 18.50 13.59 -3.42
C GLY A 70 19.65 13.77 -4.44
N TRP A 71 20.57 12.81 -4.56
CA TRP A 71 21.67 12.88 -5.54
C TRP A 71 21.31 12.29 -6.90
N ASP A 72 22.17 12.51 -7.91
CA ASP A 72 21.95 12.13 -9.31
C ASP A 72 22.50 10.74 -9.70
N ARG A 73 23.11 10.00 -8.76
CA ARG A 73 23.92 8.79 -9.06
C ARG A 73 23.16 7.69 -9.81
N ASP A 74 21.86 7.54 -9.53
CA ASP A 74 21.03 6.50 -10.13
C ASP A 74 20.33 6.97 -11.41
N LEU A 75 20.54 8.22 -11.84
CA LEU A 75 19.96 8.77 -13.06
C LEU A 75 20.74 8.35 -14.32
N PRO A 76 20.09 8.34 -15.51
CA PRO A 76 20.79 8.23 -16.78
C PRO A 76 21.85 9.32 -16.97
N LYS A 77 22.92 9.01 -17.68
CA LYS A 77 24.08 9.92 -17.85
C LYS A 77 23.72 11.28 -18.43
N GLU A 78 22.79 11.30 -19.37
CA GLU A 78 22.27 12.53 -19.97
C GLU A 78 21.60 13.43 -18.92
N LYS A 79 20.82 12.83 -18.01
CA LYS A 79 20.12 13.56 -16.96
C LYS A 79 21.09 14.02 -15.86
N GLN A 80 22.10 13.21 -15.54
CA GLN A 80 23.18 13.64 -14.65
C GLN A 80 23.88 14.87 -15.20
N LYS A 81 24.22 14.85 -16.48
CA LYS A 81 24.89 15.97 -17.15
C LYS A 81 24.03 17.24 -17.16
N GLU A 82 22.74 17.10 -17.53
CA GLU A 82 21.77 18.21 -17.49
C GLU A 82 21.73 18.90 -16.12
N LEU A 83 21.63 18.10 -15.03
CA LEU A 83 21.61 18.63 -13.68
C LEU A 83 22.93 19.30 -13.28
N ARG A 84 24.06 18.69 -13.61
CA ARG A 84 25.39 19.24 -13.30
C ARG A 84 25.63 20.55 -14.02
N ASP A 85 25.30 20.61 -15.30
CA ASP A 85 25.41 21.83 -16.10
C ASP A 85 24.50 22.94 -15.54
N LYS A 86 23.23 22.59 -15.17
CA LYS A 86 22.28 23.54 -14.62
C LYS A 86 22.72 24.17 -13.30
N TYR A 87 23.40 23.40 -12.45
CA TYR A 87 23.80 23.82 -11.10
C TYR A 87 25.31 24.08 -10.97
N ASP A 88 26.02 24.20 -12.09
CA ASP A 88 27.49 24.44 -12.16
C ASP A 88 28.28 23.47 -11.23
N CYS A 89 27.91 22.18 -11.31
CA CYS A 89 28.49 21.14 -10.46
C CYS A 89 29.48 20.29 -11.23
N THR A 90 30.74 20.26 -10.78
CA THR A 90 31.75 19.40 -11.37
C THR A 90 31.51 17.92 -11.10
N ASP A 91 32.08 17.03 -11.90
CA ASP A 91 31.99 15.59 -11.71
C ASP A 91 32.52 15.17 -10.32
N PHE A 92 33.52 15.81 -9.81
CA PHE A 92 34.05 15.54 -8.47
C PHE A 92 33.06 15.95 -7.38
N ASN A 93 32.52 17.15 -7.46
CA ASN A 93 31.56 17.66 -6.46
C ASN A 93 30.24 16.93 -6.51
N SER A 94 29.84 16.37 -7.68
CA SER A 94 28.59 15.60 -7.83
C SER A 94 28.52 14.36 -6.95
N LEU A 95 29.66 13.86 -6.47
CA LEU A 95 29.71 12.73 -5.54
C LEU A 95 28.93 12.97 -4.25
N TYR A 96 28.78 14.22 -3.83
CA TYR A 96 28.03 14.62 -2.64
C TYR A 96 27.18 15.87 -2.88
N ASN A 97 26.69 16.04 -4.12
CA ASN A 97 25.74 17.09 -4.42
C ASN A 97 24.29 16.56 -4.33
N PHE A 98 23.42 17.31 -3.68
CA PHE A 98 22.04 16.94 -3.42
C PHE A 98 21.13 17.94 -4.13
N TYR A 99 20.45 17.50 -5.18
CA TYR A 99 19.63 18.35 -6.05
C TYR A 99 18.24 18.59 -5.50
N VAL A 100 17.76 17.67 -4.66
CA VAL A 100 16.46 17.75 -3.97
C VAL A 100 16.60 17.21 -2.55
N PRO A 101 15.72 17.59 -1.61
CA PRO A 101 15.62 16.91 -0.33
C PRO A 101 15.31 15.43 -0.55
N GLY A 102 16.06 14.55 0.10
CA GLY A 102 15.94 13.12 -0.11
C GLY A 102 15.96 12.30 1.18
N LEU A 103 15.60 11.04 1.06
CA LEU A 103 15.59 10.06 2.13
C LEU A 103 16.71 9.02 1.91
N ASN A 104 16.95 8.17 2.89
CA ASN A 104 17.78 6.98 2.73
C ASN A 104 16.91 5.73 2.83
N VAL A 105 16.20 5.41 1.75
CA VAL A 105 15.22 4.32 1.69
C VAL A 105 15.47 3.38 0.50
N ARG A 106 16.73 3.15 0.18
CA ARG A 106 17.12 2.23 -0.89
C ARG A 106 16.86 0.78 -0.48
N SER A 107 16.29 0.00 -1.39
CA SER A 107 16.22 -1.46 -1.25
C SER A 107 17.59 -2.09 -1.47
N THR A 108 17.72 -3.34 -1.04
CA THR A 108 18.92 -4.15 -1.23
C THR A 108 18.72 -5.21 -2.33
N ASP A 109 19.82 -5.71 -2.90
CA ASP A 109 19.78 -6.81 -3.87
C ASP A 109 19.18 -8.09 -3.27
N LEU A 110 19.34 -8.29 -1.95
CA LEU A 110 18.73 -9.41 -1.25
C LEU A 110 17.20 -9.33 -1.28
N GLN A 111 16.63 -8.16 -1.01
CA GLN A 111 15.18 -7.92 -1.12
C GLN A 111 14.70 -8.13 -2.55
N ALA A 112 15.43 -7.62 -3.55
CA ALA A 112 15.11 -7.82 -4.96
C ALA A 112 15.16 -9.31 -5.35
N PHE A 113 16.14 -10.06 -4.87
CA PHE A 113 16.26 -11.50 -5.11
C PHE A 113 15.07 -12.29 -4.55
N ILE A 114 14.64 -11.96 -3.33
CA ILE A 114 13.44 -12.57 -2.71
C ILE A 114 12.20 -12.20 -3.53
N GLY A 115 12.04 -10.93 -3.88
CA GLY A 115 10.90 -10.41 -4.64
C GLY A 115 10.75 -11.07 -6.01
N LEU A 116 11.84 -11.24 -6.75
CA LEU A 116 11.84 -11.93 -8.05
C LEU A 116 11.37 -13.38 -7.97
N ARG A 117 11.60 -14.05 -6.86
CA ARG A 117 11.10 -15.42 -6.63
C ARG A 117 9.66 -15.47 -6.14
N ALA A 118 9.18 -14.41 -5.54
CA ALA A 118 7.83 -14.33 -5.02
C ALA A 118 6.82 -13.89 -6.09
N ILE A 119 7.24 -13.05 -7.04
CA ILE A 119 6.33 -12.42 -8.01
C ILE A 119 5.60 -13.44 -8.91
N ASP A 120 6.27 -14.54 -9.28
CA ASP A 120 5.69 -15.59 -10.10
C ASP A 120 4.51 -16.32 -9.43
N LYS A 121 4.36 -16.15 -8.10
CA LYS A 121 3.29 -16.76 -7.30
C LYS A 121 2.11 -15.80 -7.05
N LEU A 122 2.18 -14.55 -7.52
CA LEU A 122 1.20 -13.52 -7.21
C LEU A 122 -0.22 -13.94 -7.62
N ASP A 123 -0.40 -14.41 -8.85
CA ASP A 123 -1.71 -14.77 -9.36
C ASP A 123 -2.31 -15.97 -8.61
N ASP A 124 -1.49 -16.96 -8.27
CA ASP A 124 -1.91 -18.10 -7.46
C ASP A 124 -2.35 -17.67 -6.05
N TYR A 125 -1.60 -16.77 -5.43
CA TYR A 125 -1.94 -16.25 -4.10
C TYR A 125 -3.21 -15.40 -4.14
N ALA A 126 -3.35 -14.52 -5.13
CA ALA A 126 -4.54 -13.71 -5.32
C ALA A 126 -5.79 -14.60 -5.52
N GLN A 127 -5.68 -15.66 -6.32
CA GLN A 127 -6.76 -16.61 -6.53
C GLN A 127 -7.13 -17.38 -5.25
N LYS A 128 -6.16 -17.82 -4.46
CA LYS A 128 -6.43 -18.49 -3.17
C LYS A 128 -7.13 -17.56 -2.18
N ARG A 129 -6.67 -16.32 -2.06
CA ARG A 129 -7.31 -15.30 -1.22
C ARG A 129 -8.77 -15.08 -1.62
N ARG A 130 -9.04 -14.97 -2.91
CA ARG A 130 -10.41 -14.81 -3.43
C ARG A 130 -11.29 -16.02 -3.12
N ILE A 131 -10.78 -17.24 -3.27
CA ILE A 131 -11.52 -18.47 -2.95
C ILE A 131 -11.85 -18.49 -1.46
N ASN A 132 -10.88 -18.22 -0.59
CA ASN A 132 -11.09 -18.16 0.85
C ASN A 132 -12.12 -17.09 1.23
N PHE A 133 -12.01 -15.88 0.68
CA PHE A 133 -12.95 -14.80 0.94
C PHE A 133 -14.37 -15.19 0.58
N LYS A 134 -14.60 -15.79 -0.61
CA LYS A 134 -15.93 -16.26 -1.01
C LYS A 134 -16.47 -17.35 -0.10
N HIS A 135 -15.61 -18.22 0.40
CA HIS A 135 -16.00 -19.23 1.38
C HIS A 135 -16.44 -18.58 2.68
N TYR A 136 -15.70 -17.61 3.22
CA TYR A 136 -16.11 -16.88 4.43
C TYR A 136 -17.44 -16.15 4.24
N ILE A 137 -17.64 -15.44 3.12
CA ILE A 137 -18.93 -14.80 2.83
C ILE A 137 -20.08 -15.81 2.85
N SER A 138 -19.90 -17.01 2.30
CA SER A 138 -20.93 -18.04 2.30
C SER A 138 -21.26 -18.59 3.69
N CYS A 139 -20.30 -18.57 4.62
CA CYS A 139 -20.44 -19.07 5.97
C CYS A 139 -20.91 -18.00 6.98
N LEU A 140 -20.58 -16.72 6.75
CA LEU A 140 -20.77 -15.62 7.71
C LEU A 140 -21.49 -14.41 7.08
N PRO A 141 -22.63 -14.59 6.41
CA PRO A 141 -23.21 -13.56 5.54
C PRO A 141 -23.62 -12.26 6.27
N ASN A 142 -23.90 -12.31 7.57
CA ASN A 142 -24.40 -11.15 8.31
C ASN A 142 -23.33 -10.35 9.06
N ASN A 143 -22.07 -10.79 9.02
CA ASN A 143 -21.00 -10.20 9.83
C ASN A 143 -19.83 -9.63 8.99
N LEU A 144 -19.88 -9.82 7.68
CA LEU A 144 -18.82 -9.40 6.77
C LEU A 144 -19.21 -8.14 5.99
N LEU A 145 -18.23 -7.27 5.76
CA LEU A 145 -18.36 -6.22 4.78
C LEU A 145 -18.22 -6.84 3.39
N GLU A 146 -19.33 -7.04 2.73
CA GLU A 146 -19.35 -7.58 1.37
C GLU A 146 -18.94 -6.52 0.36
N LEU A 147 -17.97 -6.86 -0.49
CA LEU A 147 -17.61 -6.07 -1.65
C LEU A 147 -18.36 -6.64 -2.86
N GLU A 148 -19.21 -5.81 -3.48
CA GLU A 148 -19.81 -6.16 -4.75
C GLU A 148 -18.74 -6.26 -5.85
N GLU A 149 -18.45 -7.48 -6.30
CA GLU A 149 -17.67 -7.69 -7.52
C GLU A 149 -18.59 -7.54 -8.74
N ARG A 150 -18.27 -6.57 -9.62
CA ARG A 150 -18.90 -6.42 -10.92
C ARG A 150 -18.19 -7.29 -11.94
N ARG A 151 -18.80 -7.45 -13.12
CA ARG A 151 -18.14 -8.13 -14.23
C ARG A 151 -16.84 -7.43 -14.61
N GLY A 152 -15.73 -8.17 -14.60
CA GLY A 152 -14.38 -7.65 -14.85
C GLY A 152 -13.64 -7.23 -13.59
N ASP A 153 -14.28 -7.27 -12.41
CA ASP A 153 -13.60 -7.01 -11.14
C ASP A 153 -13.04 -8.31 -10.55
N PHE A 154 -11.92 -8.17 -9.89
CA PHE A 154 -11.27 -9.25 -9.16
C PHE A 154 -10.70 -8.69 -7.85
N VAL A 155 -11.17 -9.21 -6.74
CA VAL A 155 -10.70 -8.78 -5.42
C VAL A 155 -9.70 -9.79 -4.87
N SER A 156 -8.45 -9.34 -4.70
CA SER A 156 -7.41 -10.02 -3.94
C SER A 156 -7.34 -9.36 -2.58
N ASN A 157 -8.22 -9.78 -1.66
CA ASN A 157 -8.33 -9.14 -0.36
C ASN A 157 -7.12 -9.43 0.54
N PHE A 158 -6.75 -8.44 1.32
CA PHE A 158 -5.67 -8.55 2.30
C PHE A 158 -6.10 -9.39 3.50
N ALA A 159 -7.27 -9.09 4.03
CA ALA A 159 -7.86 -9.72 5.20
C ALA A 159 -9.39 -9.68 5.09
N ILE A 160 -10.07 -10.36 5.99
CA ILE A 160 -11.53 -10.45 6.02
C ILE A 160 -12.06 -9.60 7.16
N PRO A 161 -12.65 -8.42 6.89
CA PRO A 161 -13.17 -7.54 7.91
C PRO A 161 -14.49 -8.08 8.45
N VAL A 162 -14.58 -8.15 9.77
CA VAL A 162 -15.78 -8.59 10.51
C VAL A 162 -16.25 -7.46 11.40
N LEU A 163 -17.57 -7.20 11.42
CA LEU A 163 -18.23 -6.27 12.33
C LEU A 163 -19.20 -7.04 13.22
N ASN A 164 -19.01 -7.01 14.54
CA ASN A 164 -19.89 -7.72 15.46
C ASN A 164 -19.89 -7.06 16.85
N GLU A 165 -21.07 -6.82 17.41
CA GLU A 165 -21.22 -6.25 18.75
C GLU A 165 -20.60 -7.14 19.85
N ASN A 166 -20.53 -8.46 19.65
CA ASN A 166 -19.91 -9.40 20.59
C ASN A 166 -18.40 -9.63 20.29
N ARG A 167 -17.76 -8.64 19.66
CA ARG A 167 -16.37 -8.71 19.18
C ARG A 167 -15.39 -9.33 20.17
N ASP A 168 -15.40 -8.85 21.40
CA ASP A 168 -14.38 -9.21 22.38
C ASP A 168 -14.44 -10.70 22.79
N ASN A 169 -15.66 -11.26 22.89
CA ASN A 169 -15.81 -12.70 23.13
C ASN A 169 -15.37 -13.53 21.90
N ILE A 170 -15.77 -13.09 20.71
CA ILE A 170 -15.38 -13.77 19.45
C ILE A 170 -13.84 -13.78 19.31
N ILE A 171 -13.20 -12.65 19.57
CA ILE A 171 -11.72 -12.54 19.52
C ILE A 171 -11.10 -13.52 20.51
N LYS A 172 -11.63 -13.62 21.72
CA LYS A 172 -11.13 -14.57 22.72
C LYS A 172 -11.23 -16.01 22.23
N ASP A 173 -12.39 -16.41 21.72
CA ASP A 173 -12.64 -17.76 21.22
C ASP A 173 -11.73 -18.09 20.03
N LEU A 174 -11.50 -17.13 19.13
CA LEU A 174 -10.61 -17.29 17.97
C LEU A 174 -9.14 -17.45 18.41
N ILE A 175 -8.69 -16.65 19.37
CA ILE A 175 -7.32 -16.77 19.93
C ILE A 175 -7.14 -18.13 20.62
N GLU A 176 -8.14 -18.60 21.38
CA GLU A 176 -8.11 -19.93 22.01
C GLU A 176 -8.09 -21.07 20.96
N ALA A 177 -8.63 -20.81 19.76
CA ALA A 177 -8.59 -21.74 18.63
C ALA A 177 -7.32 -21.58 17.75
N ASP A 178 -6.32 -20.82 18.19
CA ASP A 178 -5.09 -20.52 17.45
C ASP A 178 -5.32 -19.82 16.10
N VAL A 179 -6.39 -19.00 16.01
CA VAL A 179 -6.69 -18.17 14.85
C VAL A 179 -6.17 -16.76 15.11
N GLU A 180 -5.28 -16.27 14.26
CA GLU A 180 -4.77 -14.89 14.35
C GLU A 180 -5.90 -13.89 14.05
N VAL A 181 -6.05 -12.90 14.92
CA VAL A 181 -7.01 -11.80 14.76
C VAL A 181 -6.33 -10.47 15.02
N ARG A 182 -6.79 -9.41 14.36
CA ARG A 182 -6.26 -8.06 14.56
C ARG A 182 -7.39 -7.03 14.54
N PRO A 183 -7.24 -5.90 15.28
CA PRO A 183 -8.15 -4.76 15.09
C PRO A 183 -8.08 -4.29 13.63
N LEU A 184 -9.14 -3.69 13.13
CA LEU A 184 -9.10 -3.02 11.82
C LEU A 184 -7.97 -1.98 11.85
N ILE A 185 -7.14 -1.96 10.82
CA ILE A 185 -5.94 -1.13 10.77
C ILE A 185 -6.32 0.33 11.02
N ALA A 186 -5.62 0.93 11.98
CA ALA A 186 -5.82 2.28 12.49
C ALA A 186 -7.20 2.54 13.15
N GLY A 187 -8.26 1.81 12.87
CA GLY A 187 -9.60 2.09 13.40
C GLY A 187 -9.99 3.56 13.22
N ASN A 188 -10.48 4.22 14.28
CA ASN A 188 -10.71 5.67 14.23
C ASN A 188 -9.41 6.46 14.44
N MET A 189 -8.80 6.93 13.34
CA MET A 189 -7.56 7.71 13.37
C MET A 189 -7.66 8.98 14.20
N ALA A 190 -8.83 9.63 14.24
CA ALA A 190 -9.03 10.87 14.99
C ALA A 190 -8.86 10.68 16.51
N ASN A 191 -9.06 9.47 17.02
CA ASN A 191 -8.94 9.14 18.45
C ASN A 191 -7.56 8.61 18.86
N LYS A 192 -6.55 8.66 17.97
CA LYS A 192 -5.23 8.13 18.30
C LYS A 192 -4.44 9.11 19.18
N PRO A 193 -3.61 8.59 20.11
CA PRO A 193 -2.85 9.41 21.05
C PRO A 193 -1.97 10.51 20.43
N MET A 194 -1.56 10.35 19.18
CA MET A 194 -0.76 11.35 18.46
C MET A 194 -1.48 12.69 18.29
N TRP A 195 -2.83 12.69 18.38
CA TRP A 195 -3.67 13.89 18.27
C TRP A 195 -4.06 14.46 19.65
N TYR A 196 -3.54 13.94 20.75
CA TYR A 196 -3.98 14.30 22.11
C TYR A 196 -3.96 15.80 22.40
N ASN A 197 -3.08 16.54 21.76
CA ASN A 197 -2.96 18.00 21.93
C ASN A 197 -3.77 18.82 20.92
N GLU A 198 -4.43 18.16 19.95
CA GLU A 198 -5.25 18.84 18.97
C GLU A 198 -6.63 19.17 19.58
N LYS A 199 -7.07 20.45 19.41
CA LYS A 199 -8.30 20.94 20.06
C LYS A 199 -9.57 20.69 19.23
N ASP A 200 -9.44 20.51 17.93
CA ASP A 200 -10.55 20.47 16.99
C ASP A 200 -10.66 19.09 16.30
N ILE A 201 -10.62 18.01 17.08
CA ILE A 201 -10.84 16.66 16.54
C ILE A 201 -12.34 16.49 16.27
N PRO A 202 -12.76 16.24 15.03
CA PRO A 202 -14.17 16.03 14.71
C PRO A 202 -14.71 14.74 15.31
N SER A 203 -15.97 14.74 15.72
CA SER A 203 -16.70 13.51 16.04
C SER A 203 -16.97 12.72 14.76
N LEU A 204 -16.58 11.44 14.76
CA LEU A 204 -16.73 10.53 13.63
C LEU A 204 -17.47 9.26 14.05
N PRO A 205 -18.80 9.33 14.30
CA PRO A 205 -19.54 8.26 14.94
C PRO A 205 -19.50 6.91 14.20
N ASN A 206 -19.46 6.93 12.88
CA ASN A 206 -19.31 5.70 12.09
C ASN A 206 -17.90 5.10 12.24
N CYS A 207 -16.85 5.93 12.28
CA CYS A 207 -15.50 5.44 12.55
C CYS A 207 -15.36 4.89 13.96
N GLU A 208 -15.98 5.54 14.95
CA GLU A 208 -16.03 5.08 16.33
C GLU A 208 -16.76 3.73 16.46
N LEU A 209 -17.89 3.58 15.76
CA LEU A 209 -18.61 2.31 15.71
C LEU A 209 -17.73 1.19 15.13
N VAL A 210 -17.12 1.43 13.96
CA VAL A 210 -16.25 0.44 13.30
C VAL A 210 -15.03 0.11 14.16
N ASP A 211 -14.41 1.10 14.81
CA ASP A 211 -13.28 0.90 15.74
C ASP A 211 -13.68 0.04 16.94
N ARG A 212 -14.90 0.23 17.44
CA ARG A 212 -15.43 -0.50 18.61
C ARG A 212 -15.79 -1.95 18.32
N ILE A 213 -16.43 -2.24 17.16
CA ILE A 213 -16.98 -3.57 16.86
C ILE A 213 -16.23 -4.31 15.75
N GLY A 214 -15.25 -3.66 15.11
CA GLY A 214 -14.52 -4.18 13.98
C GLY A 214 -13.25 -4.93 14.35
N PHE A 215 -12.97 -6.00 13.64
CA PHE A 215 -11.71 -6.73 13.63
C PHE A 215 -11.53 -7.41 12.27
N TYR A 216 -10.36 -7.97 12.00
CA TYR A 216 -10.19 -8.81 10.82
C TYR A 216 -9.52 -10.14 11.16
N ILE A 217 -9.81 -11.12 10.30
CA ILE A 217 -9.23 -12.47 10.28
C ILE A 217 -8.45 -12.68 8.99
N PRO A 218 -7.51 -13.67 8.95
CA PRO A 218 -6.66 -13.91 7.78
C PRO A 218 -7.40 -14.22 6.49
#